data_c214e452f88964943c3ed080d7e087d4
#
_entry.id   c214e452f88964943c3ed080d7e087d4
#
_cell.length_a   1.000
_cell.length_b   1.000
_cell.length_c   1.000
_cell.angle_alpha   90.00
_cell.angle_beta   90.00
_cell.angle_gamma   90.00
#
_symmetry.space_group_name_H-M   'P 1'
#
loop_
_entity.id
_entity.type
_entity.pdbx_description
1 polymer ?
#
loop_
_entity_poly.entity_id
_entity_poly.type
_entity_poly.pdbx_seq_one_letter_code
_entity_poly.pdbx_strand_id
1 'polypeptide(L)'
;AIPAFDFFMAKGVLKSYQKAVTSILSFFLEMKGYNVAENDVQKTVNQQLATIIPSAEIQKEFLTTLNKEGFNVNEDELKHILNKAYERTRKDTHQAMEGFIHNLNTMHSRGGNQVVFSSINYGTDTSAEGRMVIDELLKATIEGLGTRGEVPVFPIQIFKIKDGVSYSEADYQRAMQNFDAALEGKMTFETPNFD
;
A
#
# COMPACT_ATOMS: atom_id res chain seq x y z
N ALA A 1 15.82 -6.29 -13.40
CA ALA A 1 14.81 -5.25 -13.16
C ALA A 1 13.44 -5.90 -13.01
N ILE A 2 12.67 -5.48 -12.01
CA ILE A 2 11.26 -5.89 -11.83
C ILE A 2 10.41 -4.73 -12.36
N PRO A 3 9.74 -4.88 -13.52
CA PRO A 3 8.88 -3.83 -14.05
C PRO A 3 7.56 -3.76 -13.28
N ALA A 4 6.97 -2.56 -13.17
CA ALA A 4 5.66 -2.34 -12.54
C ALA A 4 5.50 -3.03 -11.17
N PHE A 5 6.47 -2.83 -10.30
CA PHE A 5 6.55 -3.49 -8.98
C PHE A 5 5.29 -3.21 -8.14
N ASP A 6 4.83 -1.96 -8.13
CA ASP A 6 3.60 -1.50 -7.48
C ASP A 6 2.37 -2.31 -7.94
N PHE A 7 2.18 -2.44 -9.25
CA PHE A 7 1.07 -3.18 -9.85
C PHE A 7 1.08 -4.67 -9.48
N PHE A 8 2.26 -5.31 -9.53
CA PHE A 8 2.34 -6.73 -9.17
C PHE A 8 2.14 -6.98 -7.69
N MET A 9 2.63 -6.09 -6.82
CA MET A 9 2.46 -6.21 -5.38
C MET A 9 1.06 -5.82 -4.89
N ALA A 10 0.34 -4.97 -5.62
CA ALA A 10 -1.02 -4.54 -5.30
C ALA A 10 -1.97 -5.72 -5.01
N LYS A 11 -1.87 -6.79 -5.79
CA LYS A 11 -2.66 -8.01 -5.56
C LYS A 11 -2.36 -8.69 -4.22
N GLY A 12 -1.11 -8.62 -3.76
CA GLY A 12 -0.69 -9.12 -2.46
C GLY A 12 -1.30 -8.30 -1.32
N VAL A 13 -1.31 -6.98 -1.47
CA VAL A 13 -1.92 -6.05 -0.52
C VAL A 13 -3.42 -6.31 -0.39
N LEU A 14 -4.14 -6.44 -1.51
CA LEU A 14 -5.57 -6.75 -1.49
C LEU A 14 -5.87 -8.07 -0.76
N LYS A 15 -5.10 -9.13 -1.05
CA LYS A 15 -5.26 -10.41 -0.35
C LYS A 15 -4.97 -10.32 1.15
N SER A 16 -3.96 -9.54 1.54
CA SER A 16 -3.65 -9.29 2.96
C SER A 16 -4.81 -8.57 3.64
N TYR A 17 -5.38 -7.56 2.97
CA TYR A 17 -6.54 -6.83 3.47
C TYR A 17 -7.78 -7.73 3.63
N GLN A 18 -8.14 -8.49 2.61
CA GLN A 18 -9.25 -9.43 2.67
C GLN A 18 -9.07 -10.45 3.81
N LYS A 19 -7.86 -10.95 4.00
CA LYS A 19 -7.53 -11.85 5.12
C LYS A 19 -7.66 -11.14 6.47
N ALA A 20 -7.20 -9.90 6.59
CA ALA A 20 -7.32 -9.11 7.80
C ALA A 20 -8.79 -8.82 8.15
N VAL A 21 -9.61 -8.42 7.14
CA VAL A 21 -11.05 -8.22 7.32
C VAL A 21 -11.71 -9.51 7.79
N THR A 22 -11.43 -10.63 7.13
CA THR A 22 -11.99 -11.95 7.51
C THR A 22 -11.66 -12.30 8.94
N SER A 23 -10.41 -12.20 9.35
CA SER A 23 -9.98 -12.54 10.71
C SER A 23 -10.64 -11.64 11.76
N ILE A 24 -10.70 -10.33 11.53
CA ILE A 24 -11.30 -9.37 12.47
C ILE A 24 -12.84 -9.56 12.52
N LEU A 25 -13.47 -9.72 11.36
CA LEU A 25 -14.92 -9.91 11.28
C LEU A 25 -15.35 -11.23 11.92
N SER A 26 -14.66 -12.34 11.64
CA SER A 26 -14.94 -13.64 12.27
C SER A 26 -14.85 -13.57 13.78
N PHE A 27 -13.76 -13.00 14.30
CA PHE A 27 -13.60 -12.80 15.75
C PHE A 27 -14.70 -11.92 16.35
N PHE A 28 -15.09 -10.85 15.68
CA PHE A 28 -16.16 -9.96 16.11
C PHE A 28 -17.52 -10.68 16.15
N LEU A 29 -17.82 -11.49 15.14
CA LEU A 29 -19.05 -12.28 15.09
C LEU A 29 -19.10 -13.36 16.18
N GLU A 30 -17.98 -14.04 16.44
CA GLU A 30 -17.85 -14.99 17.54
C GLU A 30 -18.09 -14.32 18.89
N MET A 31 -17.55 -13.12 19.12
CA MET A 31 -17.81 -12.34 20.34
C MET A 31 -19.29 -11.97 20.50
N LYS A 32 -20.03 -11.79 19.41
CA LYS A 32 -21.48 -11.59 19.41
C LYS A 32 -22.28 -12.89 19.61
N GLY A 33 -21.62 -14.04 19.74
CA GLY A 33 -22.26 -15.33 19.95
C GLY A 33 -22.66 -16.09 18.69
N TYR A 34 -22.19 -15.66 17.52
CA TYR A 34 -22.41 -16.37 16.26
C TYR A 34 -21.38 -17.51 16.11
N ASN A 35 -21.85 -18.67 15.66
CA ASN A 35 -20.94 -19.75 15.25
C ASN A 35 -20.63 -19.60 13.76
N VAL A 36 -19.44 -19.15 13.43
CA VAL A 36 -19.07 -18.75 12.05
C VAL A 36 -17.90 -19.57 11.57
N ALA A 37 -18.02 -20.14 10.37
CA ALA A 37 -16.89 -20.76 9.70
C ALA A 37 -16.08 -19.65 8.98
N GLU A 38 -14.80 -19.49 9.34
CA GLU A 38 -13.91 -18.46 8.77
C GLU A 38 -13.85 -18.52 7.23
N ASN A 39 -13.93 -19.74 6.65
CA ASN A 39 -13.95 -19.92 5.20
C ASN A 39 -15.18 -19.32 4.51
N ASP A 40 -16.33 -19.29 5.17
CA ASP A 40 -17.54 -18.70 4.58
C ASP A 40 -17.48 -17.18 4.67
N VAL A 41 -17.01 -16.64 5.79
CA VAL A 41 -16.70 -15.20 5.90
C VAL A 41 -15.68 -14.78 4.84
N GLN A 42 -14.63 -15.56 4.61
CA GLN A 42 -13.62 -15.28 3.59
C GLN A 42 -14.23 -15.20 2.19
N LYS A 43 -15.17 -16.08 1.84
CA LYS A 43 -15.86 -16.03 0.55
C LYS A 43 -16.66 -14.74 0.40
N THR A 44 -17.46 -14.38 1.42
CA THR A 44 -18.27 -13.16 1.41
C THR A 44 -17.37 -11.91 1.30
N VAL A 45 -16.29 -11.85 2.08
CA VAL A 45 -15.29 -10.76 2.02
C VAL A 45 -14.65 -10.64 0.64
N ASN A 46 -14.22 -11.77 0.04
CA ASN A 46 -13.59 -11.77 -1.29
C ASN A 46 -14.55 -11.33 -2.40
N GLN A 47 -15.84 -11.61 -2.26
CA GLN A 47 -16.87 -11.21 -3.22
C GLN A 47 -17.22 -9.72 -3.12
N GLN A 48 -17.18 -9.17 -1.91
CA GLN A 48 -17.63 -7.81 -1.62
C GLN A 48 -16.50 -6.77 -1.70
N LEU A 49 -15.27 -7.15 -1.38
CA LEU A 49 -14.15 -6.22 -1.28
C LEU A 49 -13.12 -6.44 -2.38
N ALA A 50 -13.19 -5.61 -3.41
CA ALA A 50 -12.24 -5.59 -4.53
C ALA A 50 -11.13 -4.54 -4.35
N THR A 51 -11.14 -3.75 -3.28
CA THR A 51 -10.15 -2.73 -2.96
C THR A 51 -10.00 -2.54 -1.45
N ILE A 52 -8.86 -2.03 -1.01
CA ILE A 52 -8.59 -1.69 0.39
C ILE A 52 -9.28 -0.40 0.85
N ILE A 53 -9.83 0.38 -0.09
CA ILE A 53 -10.62 1.60 0.20
C ILE A 53 -11.99 1.45 -0.48
N PRO A 54 -12.90 0.64 0.11
CA PRO A 54 -14.24 0.46 -0.46
C PRO A 54 -15.07 1.73 -0.34
N SER A 55 -15.79 2.07 -1.42
CA SER A 55 -16.72 3.19 -1.43
C SER A 55 -17.86 3.01 -0.43
N ALA A 56 -18.55 4.10 -0.08
CA ALA A 56 -19.71 4.02 0.82
C ALA A 56 -20.82 3.09 0.29
N GLU A 57 -20.96 2.98 -1.03
CA GLU A 57 -21.91 2.07 -1.68
C GLU A 57 -21.52 0.61 -1.45
N ILE A 58 -20.24 0.26 -1.66
CA ILE A 58 -19.71 -1.09 -1.40
C ILE A 58 -19.85 -1.45 0.08
N GLN A 59 -19.58 -0.52 0.98
CA GLN A 59 -19.74 -0.75 2.42
C GLN A 59 -21.21 -1.06 2.80
N LYS A 60 -22.16 -0.32 2.20
CA LYS A 60 -23.61 -0.57 2.41
C LYS A 60 -24.05 -1.92 1.82
N GLU A 61 -23.55 -2.28 0.66
CA GLU A 61 -23.83 -3.58 0.04
C GLU A 61 -23.27 -4.73 0.88
N PHE A 62 -22.04 -4.59 1.36
CA PHE A 62 -21.41 -5.56 2.26
C PHE A 62 -22.21 -5.70 3.56
N LEU A 63 -22.59 -4.59 4.19
CA LEU A 63 -23.43 -4.58 5.38
C LEU A 63 -24.77 -5.30 5.14
N THR A 64 -25.41 -5.02 4.01
CA THR A 64 -26.68 -5.68 3.61
C THR A 64 -26.49 -7.17 3.45
N THR A 65 -25.39 -7.61 2.86
CA THR A 65 -25.06 -9.02 2.68
C THR A 65 -24.86 -9.73 4.03
N LEU A 66 -24.09 -9.15 4.94
CA LEU A 66 -23.88 -9.68 6.29
C LEU A 66 -25.22 -9.83 7.06
N ASN A 67 -26.07 -8.82 6.99
CA ASN A 67 -27.38 -8.87 7.66
C ASN A 67 -28.33 -9.88 7.01
N LYS A 68 -28.27 -10.13 5.70
CA LYS A 68 -29.02 -11.19 5.01
C LYS A 68 -28.53 -12.59 5.40
N GLU A 69 -27.24 -12.75 5.69
CA GLU A 69 -26.66 -13.99 6.21
C GLU A 69 -27.01 -14.23 7.68
N GLY A 70 -27.74 -13.31 8.31
CA GLY A 70 -28.22 -13.41 9.69
C GLY A 70 -27.30 -12.79 10.73
N PHE A 71 -26.24 -12.10 10.32
CA PHE A 71 -25.34 -11.41 11.22
C PHE A 71 -25.85 -10.00 11.52
N ASN A 72 -26.04 -9.67 12.79
CA ASN A 72 -26.45 -8.33 13.19
C ASN A 72 -25.21 -7.43 13.33
N VAL A 73 -24.83 -6.77 12.22
CA VAL A 73 -23.71 -5.81 12.15
C VAL A 73 -24.29 -4.44 11.79
N ASN A 74 -23.85 -3.38 12.47
CA ASN A 74 -24.22 -2.00 12.13
C ASN A 74 -23.11 -1.31 11.32
N GLU A 75 -23.42 -0.11 10.81
CA GLU A 75 -22.50 0.65 9.93
C GLU A 75 -21.20 1.05 10.65
N ASP A 76 -21.29 1.49 11.90
CA ASP A 76 -20.13 1.90 12.69
C ASP A 76 -19.20 0.73 13.00
N GLU A 77 -19.77 -0.42 13.34
CA GLU A 77 -19.04 -1.66 13.58
C GLU A 77 -18.29 -2.11 12.32
N LEU A 78 -18.97 -2.15 11.18
CA LEU A 78 -18.34 -2.50 9.92
C LEU A 78 -17.20 -1.53 9.56
N LYS A 79 -17.44 -0.23 9.68
CA LYS A 79 -16.43 0.80 9.42
C LYS A 79 -15.21 0.64 10.33
N HIS A 80 -15.43 0.33 11.61
CA HIS A 80 -14.34 0.06 12.56
C HIS A 80 -13.52 -1.17 12.15
N ILE A 81 -14.18 -2.26 11.74
CA ILE A 81 -13.54 -3.49 11.26
C ILE A 81 -12.68 -3.19 10.01
N LEU A 82 -13.24 -2.50 9.01
CA LEU A 82 -12.54 -2.14 7.79
C LEU A 82 -11.31 -1.25 8.05
N ASN A 83 -11.44 -0.26 8.94
CA ASN A 83 -10.33 0.61 9.32
C ASN A 83 -9.22 -0.16 10.04
N LYS A 84 -9.57 -1.05 10.97
CA LYS A 84 -8.59 -1.90 11.66
C LYS A 84 -7.88 -2.87 10.70
N ALA A 85 -8.61 -3.42 9.76
CA ALA A 85 -8.02 -4.25 8.71
C ALA A 85 -7.06 -3.46 7.82
N TYR A 86 -7.41 -2.22 7.47
CA TYR A 86 -6.55 -1.32 6.71
C TYR A 86 -5.24 -1.02 7.46
N GLU A 87 -5.32 -0.64 8.74
CA GLU A 87 -4.14 -0.38 9.58
C GLU A 87 -3.23 -1.61 9.67
N ARG A 88 -3.83 -2.79 9.87
CA ARG A 88 -3.09 -4.06 9.92
C ARG A 88 -2.40 -4.36 8.58
N THR A 89 -3.13 -4.22 7.48
CA THR A 89 -2.59 -4.45 6.14
C THR A 89 -1.44 -3.51 5.82
N ARG A 90 -1.56 -2.25 6.20
CA ARG A 90 -0.49 -1.26 6.04
C ARG A 90 0.78 -1.67 6.81
N LYS A 91 0.62 -2.10 8.06
CA LYS A 91 1.75 -2.60 8.87
C LYS A 91 2.38 -3.84 8.26
N ASP A 92 1.57 -4.80 7.82
CA ASP A 92 2.05 -6.03 7.19
C ASP A 92 2.78 -5.71 5.86
N THR A 93 2.27 -4.74 5.08
CA THR A 93 2.92 -4.27 3.86
C THR A 93 4.26 -3.60 4.18
N HIS A 94 4.30 -2.76 5.19
CA HIS A 94 5.55 -2.14 5.66
C HIS A 94 6.61 -3.19 6.03
N GLN A 95 6.26 -4.15 6.86
CA GLN A 95 7.17 -5.24 7.24
C GLN A 95 7.64 -6.07 6.03
N ALA A 96 6.75 -6.27 5.05
CA ALA A 96 7.13 -6.96 3.81
C ALA A 96 8.15 -6.14 3.00
N MET A 97 8.02 -4.82 2.95
CA MET A 97 8.96 -3.93 2.26
C MET A 97 10.29 -3.85 3.00
N GLU A 98 10.28 -3.77 4.34
CA GLU A 98 11.51 -3.87 5.16
C GLU A 98 12.24 -5.18 4.88
N GLY A 99 11.52 -6.32 4.94
CA GLY A 99 12.09 -7.63 4.64
C GLY A 99 12.63 -7.74 3.22
N PHE A 100 11.94 -7.16 2.24
CA PHE A 100 12.38 -7.11 0.86
C PHE A 100 13.70 -6.35 0.70
N ILE A 101 13.78 -5.14 1.25
CA ILE A 101 14.99 -4.31 1.20
C ILE A 101 16.12 -5.00 1.96
N HIS A 102 15.86 -5.51 3.16
CA HIS A 102 16.85 -6.23 3.96
C HIS A 102 17.45 -7.41 3.21
N ASN A 103 16.60 -8.25 2.62
CA ASN A 103 17.06 -9.44 1.89
C ASN A 103 17.92 -9.09 0.68
N LEU A 104 17.59 -8.02 -0.06
CA LEU A 104 18.39 -7.60 -1.21
C LEU A 104 19.77 -7.05 -0.84
N ASN A 105 19.94 -6.57 0.39
CA ASN A 105 21.20 -6.02 0.86
C ASN A 105 22.05 -7.00 1.69
N THR A 106 21.46 -8.07 2.20
CA THR A 106 22.14 -9.02 3.10
C THR A 106 22.29 -10.41 2.53
N MET A 107 21.40 -10.82 1.60
CA MET A 107 21.49 -12.16 1.00
C MET A 107 22.50 -12.19 -0.13
N HIS A 108 23.54 -12.99 0.05
CA HIS A 108 24.56 -13.21 -0.98
C HIS A 108 24.08 -14.32 -1.95
N SER A 109 24.06 -13.99 -3.26
CA SER A 109 23.80 -15.00 -4.29
C SER A 109 25.12 -15.59 -4.76
N ARG A 110 25.17 -16.93 -4.87
CA ARG A 110 26.29 -17.72 -5.43
C ARG A 110 27.67 -17.51 -4.75
N GLY A 111 28.05 -18.47 -3.94
CA GLY A 111 29.47 -18.76 -3.62
C GLY A 111 30.26 -17.67 -2.90
N GLY A 112 29.59 -16.84 -2.10
CA GLY A 112 30.23 -15.89 -1.20
C GLY A 112 30.46 -14.49 -1.80
N ASN A 113 29.90 -13.51 -1.15
CA ASN A 113 30.20 -12.08 -1.21
C ASN A 113 29.71 -11.24 -2.40
N GLN A 114 28.81 -11.71 -3.25
CA GLN A 114 28.18 -10.81 -4.23
C GLN A 114 26.74 -10.51 -3.85
N VAL A 115 26.47 -9.21 -3.59
CA VAL A 115 25.12 -8.70 -3.42
C VAL A 115 24.39 -8.73 -4.76
N VAL A 116 23.10 -9.08 -4.74
CA VAL A 116 22.29 -9.19 -5.97
C VAL A 116 22.00 -7.77 -6.51
N PHE A 117 22.56 -7.46 -7.67
CA PHE A 117 22.21 -6.23 -8.40
C PHE A 117 20.74 -6.29 -8.83
N SER A 118 19.91 -5.57 -8.14
CA SER A 118 18.45 -5.53 -8.37
C SER A 118 17.98 -4.12 -8.62
N SER A 119 16.96 -3.98 -9.48
CA SER A 119 16.23 -2.73 -9.69
C SER A 119 14.74 -2.98 -9.79
N ILE A 120 13.96 -2.02 -9.37
CA ILE A 120 12.49 -2.02 -9.43
C ILE A 120 11.99 -0.77 -10.12
N ASN A 121 10.94 -0.90 -10.93
CA ASN A 121 10.26 0.22 -11.56
C ASN A 121 8.86 0.31 -10.98
N TYR A 122 8.42 1.49 -10.59
CA TYR A 122 7.09 1.76 -10.02
C TYR A 122 6.64 3.19 -10.33
N GLY A 123 5.44 3.58 -9.92
CA GLY A 123 4.90 4.93 -10.04
C GLY A 123 3.77 5.08 -11.06
N THR A 124 3.37 4.01 -11.76
CA THR A 124 2.30 4.07 -12.77
C THR A 124 0.99 3.43 -12.31
N ASP A 125 0.97 2.69 -11.23
CA ASP A 125 -0.27 2.15 -10.65
C ASP A 125 -1.01 3.23 -9.87
N THR A 126 -2.29 3.44 -10.23
CA THR A 126 -3.18 4.40 -9.59
C THR A 126 -4.10 3.78 -8.53
N SER A 127 -4.04 2.45 -8.37
CA SER A 127 -4.84 1.76 -7.36
C SER A 127 -4.41 2.15 -5.93
N ALA A 128 -5.34 2.06 -4.99
CA ALA A 128 -5.04 2.32 -3.58
C ALA A 128 -4.00 1.33 -3.03
N GLU A 129 -4.05 0.10 -3.50
CA GLU A 129 -3.14 -0.99 -3.16
C GLU A 129 -1.71 -0.71 -3.66
N GLY A 130 -1.56 -0.32 -4.93
CA GLY A 130 -0.27 0.02 -5.51
C GLY A 130 0.35 1.25 -4.85
N ARG A 131 -0.46 2.25 -4.52
CA ARG A 131 -0.01 3.43 -3.77
C ARG A 131 0.44 3.07 -2.35
N MET A 132 -0.24 2.16 -1.68
CA MET A 132 0.21 1.65 -0.37
C MET A 132 1.57 0.95 -0.49
N VAL A 133 1.79 0.16 -1.55
CA VAL A 133 3.10 -0.48 -1.80
C VAL A 133 4.20 0.57 -1.94
N ILE A 134 3.98 1.61 -2.74
CA ILE A 134 4.96 2.69 -2.95
C ILE A 134 5.25 3.43 -1.64
N ASP A 135 4.21 3.81 -0.92
CA ASP A 135 4.31 4.57 0.34
C ASP A 135 5.13 3.79 1.39
N GLU A 136 4.81 2.51 1.57
CA GLU A 136 5.52 1.70 2.56
C GLU A 136 6.92 1.26 2.09
N LEU A 137 7.16 1.13 0.77
CA LEU A 137 8.49 0.91 0.23
C LEU A 137 9.42 2.12 0.48
N LEU A 138 8.93 3.32 0.20
CA LEU A 138 9.69 4.54 0.42
C LEU A 138 9.98 4.77 1.91
N LYS A 139 9.01 4.53 2.79
CA LYS A 139 9.22 4.61 4.24
C LYS A 139 10.28 3.63 4.71
N ALA A 140 10.19 2.37 4.34
CA ALA A 140 11.17 1.35 4.69
C ALA A 140 12.57 1.68 4.15
N THR A 141 12.65 2.31 2.98
CA THR A 141 13.92 2.79 2.42
C THR A 141 14.51 3.93 3.24
N ILE A 142 13.68 4.89 3.67
CA ILE A 142 14.11 6.05 4.48
C ILE A 142 14.51 5.60 5.90
N GLU A 143 13.78 4.67 6.49
CA GLU A 143 14.10 4.11 7.81
C GLU A 143 15.43 3.33 7.79
N GLY A 144 15.78 2.75 6.64
CA GLY A 144 17.07 2.12 6.40
C GLY A 144 17.22 0.73 7.00
N LEU A 145 18.46 0.22 6.99
CA LEU A 145 18.79 -1.13 7.42
C LEU A 145 19.23 -1.17 8.88
N GLY A 146 18.67 -2.13 9.62
CA GLY A 146 19.07 -2.43 10.98
C GLY A 146 18.81 -1.27 11.95
N THR A 147 19.34 -1.38 13.16
CA THR A 147 19.12 -0.41 14.24
C THR A 147 19.80 0.94 14.04
N ARG A 148 20.73 1.03 13.10
CA ARG A 148 21.49 2.26 12.80
C ARG A 148 20.88 3.06 11.64
N GLY A 149 19.88 2.52 10.94
CA GLY A 149 19.26 3.16 9.79
C GLY A 149 20.24 3.33 8.62
N GLU A 150 21.06 2.31 8.34
CA GLU A 150 22.02 2.35 7.23
C GLU A 150 21.30 2.43 5.89
N VAL A 151 21.77 3.32 5.00
CA VAL A 151 21.12 3.51 3.70
C VAL A 151 21.24 2.25 2.85
N PRO A 152 20.12 1.68 2.38
CA PRO A 152 20.16 0.49 1.53
C PRO A 152 20.71 0.83 0.14
N VAL A 153 21.58 -0.03 -0.39
CA VAL A 153 22.14 0.11 -1.75
C VAL A 153 21.18 -0.44 -2.79
N PHE A 154 20.43 -1.49 -2.44
CA PHE A 154 19.48 -2.17 -3.32
C PHE A 154 18.08 -2.24 -2.71
N PRO A 155 17.05 -2.30 -3.55
CA PRO A 155 17.07 -2.22 -5.02
C PRO A 155 17.32 -0.77 -5.51
N ILE A 156 17.89 -0.65 -6.71
CA ILE A 156 17.87 0.63 -7.43
C ILE A 156 16.41 0.95 -7.74
N GLN A 157 15.92 2.10 -7.30
CA GLN A 157 14.53 2.51 -7.42
C GLN A 157 14.37 3.45 -8.62
N ILE A 158 13.50 3.07 -9.56
CA ILE A 158 13.19 3.83 -10.76
C ILE A 158 11.72 4.24 -10.69
N PHE A 159 11.48 5.49 -10.28
CA PHE A 159 10.15 6.07 -10.28
C PHE A 159 9.78 6.55 -11.69
N LYS A 160 8.69 6.02 -12.23
CA LYS A 160 8.17 6.41 -13.54
C LYS A 160 7.20 7.57 -13.39
N ILE A 161 7.54 8.67 -14.02
CA ILE A 161 6.67 9.84 -14.11
C ILE A 161 5.79 9.72 -15.36
N LYS A 162 4.49 9.88 -15.19
CA LYS A 162 3.52 9.84 -16.27
C LYS A 162 2.50 10.96 -16.09
N ASP A 163 2.23 11.67 -17.17
CA ASP A 163 1.19 12.70 -17.22
C ASP A 163 -0.20 12.12 -16.86
N GLY A 164 -0.97 12.89 -16.08
CA GLY A 164 -2.28 12.49 -15.55
C GLY A 164 -2.22 11.41 -14.45
N VAL A 165 -1.03 10.94 -14.07
CA VAL A 165 -0.82 9.95 -12.99
C VAL A 165 0.05 10.53 -11.89
N SER A 166 1.23 11.02 -12.23
CA SER A 166 2.21 11.52 -11.27
C SER A 166 2.12 13.02 -11.07
N TYR A 167 1.62 13.74 -12.04
CA TYR A 167 1.36 15.18 -11.99
C TYR A 167 0.12 15.54 -12.81
N SER A 168 -0.50 16.66 -12.51
CA SER A 168 -1.60 17.24 -13.26
C SER A 168 -1.15 18.52 -13.98
N GLU A 169 -1.93 18.97 -14.95
CA GLU A 169 -1.69 20.27 -15.62
C GLU A 169 -1.64 21.41 -14.59
N ALA A 170 -2.47 21.34 -13.54
CA ALA A 170 -2.46 22.36 -12.47
C ALA A 170 -1.12 22.36 -11.68
N ASP A 171 -0.53 21.19 -11.44
CA ASP A 171 0.76 21.08 -10.76
C ASP A 171 1.89 21.59 -11.66
N TYR A 172 1.83 21.28 -12.96
CA TYR A 172 2.77 21.81 -13.95
C TYR A 172 2.72 23.33 -14.02
N GLN A 173 1.51 23.92 -14.12
CA GLN A 173 1.33 25.38 -14.16
C GLN A 173 1.86 26.04 -12.90
N ARG A 174 1.64 25.45 -11.72
CA ARG A 174 2.18 25.93 -10.45
C ARG A 174 3.71 25.88 -10.42
N ALA A 175 4.29 24.79 -10.90
CA ALA A 175 5.75 24.68 -11.01
C ALA A 175 6.35 25.74 -11.94
N MET A 176 5.72 26.00 -13.08
CA MET A 176 6.14 27.06 -14.02
C MET A 176 6.05 28.45 -13.39
N GLN A 177 4.96 28.76 -12.69
CA GLN A 177 4.80 30.03 -11.97
C GLN A 177 5.88 30.23 -10.90
N ASN A 178 6.22 29.17 -10.16
CA ASN A 178 7.28 29.18 -9.17
C ASN A 178 8.65 29.41 -9.83
N PHE A 179 8.90 28.78 -10.97
CA PHE A 179 10.11 28.96 -11.75
C PHE A 179 10.26 30.40 -12.24
N ASP A 180 9.19 30.97 -12.81
CA ASP A 180 9.17 32.36 -13.27
C ASP A 180 9.40 33.33 -12.09
N ALA A 181 8.76 33.09 -10.95
CA ALA A 181 8.96 33.90 -9.75
C ALA A 181 10.41 33.81 -9.21
N ALA A 182 11.03 32.64 -9.30
CA ALA A 182 12.43 32.46 -8.92
C ALA A 182 13.39 33.19 -9.87
N LEU A 183 13.14 33.15 -11.19
CA LEU A 183 13.89 33.91 -12.19
C LEU A 183 13.77 35.42 -11.98
N GLU A 184 12.64 35.91 -11.54
CA GLU A 184 12.42 37.32 -11.19
C GLU A 184 13.02 37.71 -9.81
N GLY A 185 13.65 36.74 -9.10
CA GLY A 185 14.22 36.98 -7.78
C GLY A 185 13.20 37.16 -6.66
N LYS A 186 11.93 36.79 -6.90
CA LYS A 186 10.83 36.93 -5.93
C LYS A 186 10.79 35.80 -4.91
N MET A 187 11.38 34.64 -5.21
CA MET A 187 11.51 33.48 -4.32
C MET A 187 12.73 32.65 -4.68
N THR A 188 13.22 31.87 -3.72
CA THR A 188 14.22 30.83 -3.99
C THR A 188 13.51 29.64 -4.62
N PHE A 189 14.01 29.17 -5.75
CA PHE A 189 13.54 27.92 -6.36
C PHE A 189 14.18 26.78 -5.61
N GLU A 190 13.40 26.11 -4.76
CA GLU A 190 13.78 24.81 -4.26
C GLU A 190 13.43 23.80 -5.36
N THR A 191 14.46 23.34 -6.06
CA THR A 191 14.30 22.16 -6.92
C THR A 191 13.78 21.03 -6.05
N PRO A 192 12.64 20.40 -6.40
CA PRO A 192 12.32 19.16 -5.73
C PRO A 192 13.54 18.26 -5.89
N ASN A 193 14.08 17.78 -4.77
CA ASN A 193 15.15 16.81 -4.80
C ASN A 193 14.62 15.58 -5.53
N PHE A 194 15.01 15.44 -6.77
CA PHE A 194 14.87 14.21 -7.55
C PHE A 194 16.12 13.33 -7.37
N ASP A 195 16.70 13.37 -6.15
CA ASP A 195 17.79 12.47 -5.79
C ASP A 195 17.25 11.08 -5.44
#